data_e4791eb8a47d84b0f05bc813a0aa42c0
#
_entry.id   e4791eb8a47d84b0f05bc813a0aa42c0
#
_cell.length_a   1.000
_cell.length_b   1.000
_cell.length_c   1.000
_cell.angle_alpha   90.00
_cell.angle_beta   90.00
_cell.angle_gamma   90.00
#
_symmetry.space_group_name_H-M   'P 1'
#
loop_
_entity.id
_entity.type
_entity.pdbx_description
1 polymer ?
#
loop_
_entity_poly.entity_id
_entity_poly.type
_entity_poly.pdbx_seq_one_letter_code
_entity_poly.pdbx_strand_id
1 'polypeptide(L)'
;MKNVLSIQSHVVYGYAGNKAAVFPMQLLGVDVWALNTVQFSNHTQYGKWKGMVIPKEQIGEITQGIDDIDALHECDAILSGYIGAAEQGAEILKAVEKIKAKNPKAVYFCDPVMGHPDKGCIVAPGVAEFLRDEAMAKADLIAPNLVELRELTGLSVENFAQAVEATKAILTKGPKRVLVKHLSKVGQDPNQFEMLLATEAGIWHIRRPLHEFVGRDPVGVGDLTSGLFLANLLNGKSDLEAFEHTANAVNDVMSVTQQSGKYELQIIAAREWIANPKSQYHAVKIS
;
A
#
# COMPACT_ATOMS: atom_id res chain seq x y z
N MET A 1 8.55 -14.16 -15.13
CA MET A 1 7.40 -13.54 -14.42
C MET A 1 7.92 -13.11 -13.05
N LYS A 2 7.43 -12.04 -12.48
CA LYS A 2 7.83 -11.58 -11.16
C LYS A 2 6.85 -12.12 -10.11
N ASN A 3 7.37 -12.50 -8.93
CA ASN A 3 6.60 -13.12 -7.87
C ASN A 3 6.60 -12.25 -6.61
N VAL A 4 5.44 -12.05 -6.01
CA VAL A 4 5.26 -11.23 -4.80
C VAL A 4 4.60 -12.06 -3.70
N LEU A 5 5.23 -12.13 -2.53
CA LEU A 5 4.56 -12.57 -1.31
C LEU A 5 3.80 -11.38 -0.72
N SER A 6 2.47 -11.41 -0.79
CA SER A 6 1.60 -10.34 -0.30
C SER A 6 0.98 -10.72 1.04
N ILE A 7 1.47 -10.09 2.13
CA ILE A 7 1.06 -10.37 3.52
C ILE A 7 0.17 -9.22 4.00
N GLN A 8 -1.14 -9.38 3.82
CA GLN A 8 -2.14 -8.34 4.07
C GLN A 8 -3.45 -8.93 4.61
N SER A 9 -4.38 -8.05 4.99
CA SER A 9 -5.74 -8.49 5.33
C SER A 9 -6.45 -9.13 4.15
N HIS A 10 -7.49 -9.92 4.44
CA HIS A 10 -8.42 -10.41 3.43
C HIS A 10 -9.86 -10.26 3.90
N VAL A 11 -10.72 -9.81 2.99
CA VAL A 11 -12.17 -9.74 3.18
C VAL A 11 -12.89 -10.56 2.12
N VAL A 12 -13.95 -11.25 2.52
CA VAL A 12 -14.76 -12.06 1.58
C VAL A 12 -15.62 -11.16 0.69
N TYR A 13 -16.30 -10.20 1.31
CA TYR A 13 -17.12 -9.19 0.62
C TYR A 13 -16.39 -7.85 0.60
N GLY A 14 -16.42 -7.19 -0.55
CA GLY A 14 -15.75 -5.91 -0.78
C GLY A 14 -14.26 -6.02 -1.08
N TYR A 15 -13.55 -4.91 -0.96
CA TYR A 15 -12.15 -4.79 -1.34
C TYR A 15 -11.32 -4.16 -0.22
N ALA A 16 -10.39 -4.91 0.34
CA ALA A 16 -9.36 -4.46 1.26
C ALA A 16 -8.21 -5.46 1.28
N GLY A 17 -6.99 -5.00 1.52
CA GLY A 17 -5.78 -5.81 1.59
C GLY A 17 -5.57 -6.66 0.33
N ASN A 18 -5.31 -7.94 0.50
CA ASN A 18 -5.10 -8.87 -0.62
C ASN A 18 -6.25 -8.86 -1.64
N LYS A 19 -7.50 -8.69 -1.19
CA LYS A 19 -8.65 -8.63 -2.11
C LYS A 19 -8.60 -7.41 -3.04
N ALA A 20 -7.98 -6.31 -2.64
CA ALA A 20 -7.83 -5.11 -3.45
C ALA A 20 -6.52 -5.10 -4.26
N ALA A 21 -5.45 -5.71 -3.74
CA ALA A 21 -4.11 -5.63 -4.34
C ALA A 21 -3.80 -6.76 -5.32
N VAL A 22 -4.25 -8.02 -5.05
CA VAL A 22 -3.81 -9.21 -5.78
C VAL A 22 -4.21 -9.17 -7.25
N PHE A 23 -5.50 -9.04 -7.53
CA PHE A 23 -6.00 -9.05 -8.91
C PHE A 23 -5.38 -7.94 -9.78
N PRO A 24 -5.26 -6.67 -9.34
CA PRO A 24 -4.57 -5.63 -10.09
C PRO A 24 -3.10 -5.95 -10.40
N MET A 25 -2.35 -6.51 -9.44
CA MET A 25 -0.97 -6.94 -9.71
C MET A 25 -0.91 -8.06 -10.75
N GLN A 26 -1.82 -9.04 -10.67
CA GLN A 26 -1.93 -10.13 -11.64
C GLN A 26 -2.30 -9.64 -13.04
N LEU A 27 -3.19 -8.63 -13.15
CA LEU A 27 -3.49 -7.97 -14.43
C LEU A 27 -2.25 -7.33 -15.07
N LEU A 28 -1.31 -6.87 -14.24
CA LEU A 28 -0.02 -6.33 -14.72
C LEU A 28 1.05 -7.43 -14.93
N GLY A 29 0.67 -8.73 -14.88
CA GLY A 29 1.57 -9.84 -15.17
C GLY A 29 2.51 -10.23 -14.03
N VAL A 30 2.20 -9.85 -12.79
CA VAL A 30 2.93 -10.27 -11.58
C VAL A 30 2.21 -11.44 -10.94
N ASP A 31 2.89 -12.52 -10.60
CA ASP A 31 2.31 -13.60 -9.79
C ASP A 31 2.30 -13.21 -8.31
N VAL A 32 1.20 -13.51 -7.62
CA VAL A 32 1.01 -13.06 -6.23
C VAL A 32 0.65 -14.23 -5.33
N TRP A 33 1.51 -14.48 -4.36
CA TRP A 33 1.30 -15.44 -3.27
C TRP A 33 0.64 -14.71 -2.10
N ALA A 34 -0.68 -14.83 -2.01
CA ALA A 34 -1.45 -14.12 -1.00
C ALA A 34 -1.43 -14.86 0.34
N LEU A 35 -0.86 -14.25 1.37
CA LEU A 35 -0.88 -14.69 2.76
C LEU A 35 -1.71 -13.71 3.58
N ASN A 36 -2.74 -14.20 4.26
CA ASN A 36 -3.70 -13.34 4.95
C ASN A 36 -3.31 -13.14 6.42
N THR A 37 -3.34 -11.89 6.89
CA THR A 37 -3.16 -11.53 8.31
C THR A 37 -4.48 -11.63 9.08
N VAL A 38 -5.59 -11.40 8.41
CA VAL A 38 -6.95 -11.59 8.92
C VAL A 38 -7.83 -12.19 7.82
N GLN A 39 -8.85 -12.93 8.24
CA GLN A 39 -9.91 -13.42 7.36
C GLN A 39 -11.24 -12.87 7.88
N PHE A 40 -11.75 -11.81 7.26
CA PHE A 40 -12.99 -11.17 7.67
C PHE A 40 -14.09 -11.29 6.61
N SER A 41 -15.35 -11.24 7.06
CA SER A 41 -16.51 -11.23 6.15
C SER A 41 -16.51 -9.98 5.24
N ASN A 42 -16.11 -8.85 5.77
CA ASN A 42 -16.06 -7.54 5.11
C ASN A 42 -15.09 -6.63 5.89
N HIS A 43 -14.71 -5.50 5.33
CA HIS A 43 -13.84 -4.54 6.02
C HIS A 43 -14.56 -3.86 7.21
N THR A 44 -13.79 -3.44 8.19
CA THR A 44 -14.28 -2.92 9.48
C THR A 44 -15.06 -1.62 9.37
N GLN A 45 -14.94 -0.88 8.27
CA GLN A 45 -15.65 0.39 8.04
C GLN A 45 -17.19 0.23 7.90
N TYR A 46 -17.69 -1.00 7.76
CA TYR A 46 -19.13 -1.29 7.90
C TYR A 46 -19.64 -1.18 9.35
N GLY A 47 -18.73 -1.06 10.33
CA GLY A 47 -19.05 -1.01 11.76
C GLY A 47 -19.38 -2.37 12.38
N LYS A 48 -19.51 -3.41 11.55
CA LYS A 48 -19.73 -4.81 11.98
C LYS A 48 -19.07 -5.76 10.98
N TRP A 49 -18.45 -6.79 11.48
CA TRP A 49 -17.82 -7.86 10.69
C TRP A 49 -17.75 -9.14 11.50
N LYS A 50 -17.45 -10.24 10.84
CA LYS A 50 -17.14 -11.54 11.45
C LYS A 50 -15.88 -12.11 10.84
N GLY A 51 -15.24 -13.02 11.53
CA GLY A 51 -14.00 -13.67 11.10
C GLY A 51 -12.98 -13.65 12.22
N MET A 52 -11.71 -13.78 11.85
CA MET A 52 -10.62 -13.90 12.81
C MET A 52 -9.35 -13.20 12.36
N VAL A 53 -8.55 -12.80 13.33
CA VAL A 53 -7.13 -12.51 13.13
C VAL A 53 -6.42 -13.86 13.00
N ILE A 54 -5.63 -14.02 11.96
CA ILE A 54 -4.85 -15.25 11.75
C ILE A 54 -3.76 -15.33 12.83
N PRO A 55 -3.58 -16.49 13.49
CA PRO A 55 -2.49 -16.67 14.44
C PRO A 55 -1.14 -16.30 13.82
N LYS A 56 -0.31 -15.58 14.55
CA LYS A 56 0.99 -15.08 14.05
C LYS A 56 1.89 -16.20 13.53
N GLU A 57 1.82 -17.36 14.16
CA GLU A 57 2.61 -18.55 13.82
C GLU A 57 2.37 -19.00 12.37
N GLN A 58 1.15 -18.78 11.84
CA GLN A 58 0.80 -19.16 10.48
C GLN A 58 1.61 -18.41 9.43
N ILE A 59 2.05 -17.17 9.71
CA ILE A 59 2.91 -16.41 8.78
C ILE A 59 4.25 -17.13 8.63
N GLY A 60 4.87 -17.52 9.75
CA GLY A 60 6.12 -18.27 9.76
C GLY A 60 5.99 -19.67 9.17
N GLU A 61 4.95 -20.41 9.55
CA GLU A 61 4.70 -21.78 9.08
C GLU A 61 4.46 -21.84 7.57
N ILE A 62 3.63 -20.93 7.03
CA ILE A 62 3.36 -20.88 5.58
C ILE A 62 4.63 -20.48 4.81
N THR A 63 5.38 -19.48 5.31
CA THR A 63 6.65 -19.09 4.69
C THR A 63 7.66 -20.25 4.70
N GLN A 64 7.72 -21.03 5.82
CA GLN A 64 8.54 -22.22 5.90
C GLN A 64 8.09 -23.28 4.90
N GLY A 65 6.78 -23.53 4.79
CA GLY A 65 6.26 -24.49 3.83
C GLY A 65 6.61 -24.19 2.37
N ILE A 66 6.67 -22.89 2.01
CA ILE A 66 7.14 -22.45 0.68
C ILE A 66 8.65 -22.71 0.54
N ASP A 67 9.43 -22.51 1.60
CA ASP A 67 10.86 -22.82 1.63
C ASP A 67 11.14 -24.31 1.52
N ASP A 68 10.35 -25.15 2.18
CA ASP A 68 10.49 -26.60 2.18
C ASP A 68 10.34 -27.24 0.78
N ILE A 69 9.61 -26.57 -0.11
CA ILE A 69 9.49 -26.97 -1.53
C ILE A 69 10.48 -26.22 -2.44
N ASP A 70 11.46 -25.52 -1.84
CA ASP A 70 12.51 -24.73 -2.52
C ASP A 70 11.98 -23.65 -3.49
N ALA A 71 10.79 -23.07 -3.21
CA ALA A 71 10.19 -22.03 -4.04
C ALA A 71 10.48 -20.60 -3.53
N LEU A 72 10.96 -20.44 -2.30
CA LEU A 72 11.09 -19.13 -1.65
C LEU A 72 12.12 -18.21 -2.34
N HIS A 73 13.13 -18.79 -3.01
CA HIS A 73 14.13 -18.04 -3.78
C HIS A 73 13.56 -17.35 -5.02
N GLU A 74 12.37 -17.76 -5.49
CA GLU A 74 11.67 -17.15 -6.61
C GLU A 74 10.94 -15.86 -6.24
N CYS A 75 10.81 -15.53 -4.94
CA CYS A 75 10.14 -14.35 -4.46
C CYS A 75 10.96 -13.09 -4.81
N ASP A 76 10.42 -12.21 -5.65
CA ASP A 76 11.06 -10.96 -6.06
C ASP A 76 10.73 -9.79 -5.12
N ALA A 77 9.58 -9.84 -4.44
CA ALA A 77 9.19 -8.81 -3.48
C ALA A 77 8.24 -9.32 -2.39
N ILE A 78 8.27 -8.66 -1.26
CA ILE A 78 7.32 -8.82 -0.17
C ILE A 78 6.53 -7.53 -0.06
N LEU A 79 5.20 -7.61 -0.06
CA LEU A 79 4.30 -6.50 0.22
C LEU A 79 3.58 -6.77 1.52
N SER A 80 3.87 -6.03 2.58
CA SER A 80 3.09 -6.07 3.82
C SER A 80 2.08 -4.93 3.87
N GLY A 81 0.90 -5.19 4.41
CA GLY A 81 -0.15 -4.18 4.61
C GLY A 81 -0.77 -4.30 6.00
N TYR A 82 -2.09 -4.21 6.10
CA TYR A 82 -2.80 -4.29 7.38
C TYR A 82 -2.48 -5.58 8.14
N ILE A 83 -2.13 -5.42 9.42
CA ILE A 83 -1.97 -6.50 10.39
C ILE A 83 -3.03 -6.39 11.49
N GLY A 84 -3.54 -7.52 11.94
CA GLY A 84 -4.60 -7.58 12.94
C GLY A 84 -4.08 -7.54 14.39
N ALA A 85 -2.79 -7.78 14.59
CA ALA A 85 -2.13 -7.79 15.88
C ALA A 85 -0.63 -7.46 15.72
N ALA A 86 -0.04 -6.79 16.70
CA ALA A 86 1.37 -6.36 16.65
C ALA A 86 2.34 -7.54 16.54
N GLU A 87 2.00 -8.68 17.16
CA GLU A 87 2.82 -9.89 17.15
C GLU A 87 3.00 -10.51 15.76
N GLN A 88 2.08 -10.24 14.83
CA GLN A 88 2.24 -10.64 13.42
C GLN A 88 3.41 -9.90 12.76
N GLY A 89 3.71 -8.69 13.21
CA GLY A 89 4.77 -7.87 12.66
C GLY A 89 6.15 -8.53 12.73
N ALA A 90 6.50 -9.11 13.88
CA ALA A 90 7.77 -9.82 14.04
C ALA A 90 7.90 -11.02 13.08
N GLU A 91 6.81 -11.77 12.86
CA GLU A 91 6.81 -12.89 11.91
C GLU A 91 6.92 -12.42 10.46
N ILE A 92 6.33 -11.28 10.11
CA ILE A 92 6.52 -10.64 8.79
C ILE A 92 7.98 -10.28 8.57
N LEU A 93 8.65 -9.66 9.55
CA LEU A 93 10.08 -9.30 9.40
C LEU A 93 10.97 -10.56 9.28
N LYS A 94 10.66 -11.63 10.01
CA LYS A 94 11.37 -12.92 9.83
C LYS A 94 11.17 -13.48 8.42
N ALA A 95 9.96 -13.40 7.86
CA ALA A 95 9.69 -13.80 6.48
C ALA A 95 10.49 -12.95 5.48
N VAL A 96 10.55 -11.63 5.69
CA VAL A 96 11.38 -10.71 4.89
C VAL A 96 12.86 -11.09 4.94
N GLU A 97 13.41 -11.30 6.14
CA GLU A 97 14.80 -11.69 6.31
C GLU A 97 15.11 -13.02 5.62
N LYS A 98 14.22 -14.00 5.77
CA LYS A 98 14.35 -15.31 5.14
C LYS A 98 14.34 -15.24 3.61
N ILE A 99 13.40 -14.47 3.03
CA ILE A 99 13.32 -14.27 1.59
C ILE A 99 14.57 -13.55 1.08
N LYS A 100 14.99 -12.46 1.74
CA LYS A 100 16.20 -11.72 1.35
C LYS A 100 17.48 -12.56 1.48
N ALA A 101 17.54 -13.51 2.40
CA ALA A 101 18.65 -14.48 2.47
C ALA A 101 18.70 -15.43 1.27
N LYS A 102 17.53 -15.84 0.73
CA LYS A 102 17.42 -16.69 -0.46
C LYS A 102 17.51 -15.89 -1.76
N ASN A 103 16.93 -14.69 -1.81
CA ASN A 103 17.01 -13.75 -2.92
C ASN A 103 17.41 -12.35 -2.43
N PRO A 104 18.72 -12.02 -2.43
CA PRO A 104 19.20 -10.71 -1.96
C PRO A 104 18.70 -9.51 -2.76
N LYS A 105 18.12 -9.74 -3.93
CA LYS A 105 17.51 -8.70 -4.77
C LYS A 105 16.02 -8.46 -4.43
N ALA A 106 15.42 -9.29 -3.59
CA ALA A 106 14.03 -9.14 -3.20
C ALA A 106 13.80 -7.80 -2.49
N VAL A 107 12.70 -7.14 -2.85
CA VAL A 107 12.33 -5.82 -2.33
C VAL A 107 11.30 -5.99 -1.22
N TYR A 108 11.48 -5.34 -0.09
CA TYR A 108 10.45 -5.22 0.94
C TYR A 108 9.70 -3.90 0.81
N PHE A 109 8.43 -4.00 0.47
CA PHE A 109 7.50 -2.88 0.44
C PHE A 109 6.57 -2.94 1.66
N CYS A 110 6.70 -1.96 2.55
CA CYS A 110 5.81 -1.78 3.70
C CYS A 110 4.70 -0.78 3.36
N ASP A 111 3.45 -1.23 3.31
CA ASP A 111 2.29 -0.35 3.41
C ASP A 111 1.91 -0.23 4.90
N PRO A 112 2.23 0.89 5.57
CA PRO A 112 2.16 1.00 7.02
C PRO A 112 0.74 1.34 7.47
N VAL A 113 -0.23 0.48 7.19
CA VAL A 113 -1.64 0.73 7.46
C VAL A 113 -1.88 0.92 8.95
N MET A 114 -2.20 2.15 9.36
CA MET A 114 -2.50 2.51 10.76
C MET A 114 -3.87 3.14 10.93
N GLY A 115 -4.39 3.83 9.91
CA GLY A 115 -5.62 4.56 10.09
C GLY A 115 -6.06 5.38 8.87
N HIS A 116 -6.99 6.28 9.13
CA HIS A 116 -7.58 7.15 8.13
C HIS A 116 -7.48 8.62 8.58
N PRO A 117 -7.27 9.59 7.67
CA PRO A 117 -7.14 11.01 8.02
C PRO A 117 -8.25 11.57 8.90
N ASP A 118 -9.49 11.11 8.72
CA ASP A 118 -10.63 11.58 9.50
C ASP A 118 -10.86 10.80 10.80
N LYS A 119 -10.24 9.64 11.00
CA LYS A 119 -10.45 8.74 12.15
C LYS A 119 -9.22 8.58 13.04
N GLY A 120 -8.06 9.08 12.58
CA GLY A 120 -6.79 8.86 13.24
C GLY A 120 -6.30 7.42 13.15
N CYS A 121 -5.41 7.04 14.07
CA CYS A 121 -4.90 5.68 14.20
C CYS A 121 -5.98 4.76 14.77
N ILE A 122 -6.30 3.69 14.06
CA ILE A 122 -7.40 2.75 14.39
C ILE A 122 -6.97 1.28 14.45
N VAL A 123 -5.68 1.01 14.40
CA VAL A 123 -5.12 -0.35 14.48
C VAL A 123 -5.03 -0.83 15.92
N ALA A 124 -4.79 -2.14 16.09
CA ALA A 124 -4.61 -2.73 17.41
C ALA A 124 -3.40 -2.13 18.15
N PRO A 125 -3.41 -2.14 19.50
CA PRO A 125 -2.28 -1.65 20.29
C PRO A 125 -0.95 -2.30 19.88
N GLY A 126 0.13 -1.51 19.83
CA GLY A 126 1.47 -1.96 19.45
C GLY A 126 1.74 -2.00 17.95
N VAL A 127 0.71 -1.93 17.10
CA VAL A 127 0.90 -1.98 15.63
C VAL A 127 1.58 -0.72 15.11
N ALA A 128 1.17 0.46 15.55
CA ALA A 128 1.78 1.71 15.12
C ALA A 128 3.25 1.80 15.55
N GLU A 129 3.55 1.40 16.79
CA GLU A 129 4.90 1.34 17.34
C GLU A 129 5.77 0.37 16.51
N PHE A 130 5.30 -0.84 16.23
CA PHE A 130 6.01 -1.81 15.39
C PHE A 130 6.32 -1.22 14.00
N LEU A 131 5.35 -0.60 13.35
CA LEU A 131 5.52 -0.03 12.00
C LEU A 131 6.54 1.11 12.01
N ARG A 132 6.52 1.98 13.03
CA ARG A 132 7.43 3.11 13.19
C ARG A 132 8.84 2.68 13.58
N ASP A 133 8.97 1.79 14.57
CA ASP A 133 10.24 1.52 15.26
C ASP A 133 11.01 0.34 14.64
N GLU A 134 10.32 -0.58 13.96
CA GLU A 134 10.92 -1.79 13.41
C GLU A 134 10.74 -1.92 11.88
N ALA A 135 9.51 -1.86 11.36
CA ALA A 135 9.23 -2.17 9.96
C ALA A 135 9.79 -1.12 9.00
N MET A 136 9.64 0.17 9.33
CA MET A 136 10.10 1.26 8.47
C MET A 136 11.58 1.17 8.13
N ALA A 137 12.44 0.90 9.12
CA ALA A 137 13.89 0.81 8.92
C ALA A 137 14.33 -0.40 8.07
N LYS A 138 13.48 -1.43 7.97
CA LYS A 138 13.74 -2.64 7.17
C LYS A 138 13.17 -2.56 5.75
N ALA A 139 12.26 -1.60 5.50
CA ALA A 139 11.61 -1.44 4.22
C ALA A 139 12.54 -0.79 3.18
N ASP A 140 12.51 -1.31 1.96
CA ASP A 140 13.14 -0.66 0.80
C ASP A 140 12.22 0.43 0.24
N LEU A 141 10.91 0.26 0.43
CA LEU A 141 9.85 1.14 -0.02
C LEU A 141 8.75 1.19 1.04
N ILE A 142 8.20 2.38 1.28
CA ILE A 142 7.10 2.59 2.24
C ILE A 142 6.04 3.52 1.65
N ALA A 143 4.75 3.25 1.91
CA ALA A 143 3.65 4.00 1.33
C ALA A 143 2.67 4.56 2.37
N PRO A 144 3.04 5.59 3.14
CA PRO A 144 2.15 6.18 4.12
C PRO A 144 1.05 7.05 3.49
N ASN A 145 -0.11 7.11 4.15
CA ASN A 145 -1.04 8.23 4.05
C ASN A 145 -0.63 9.36 5.01
N LEU A 146 -1.43 10.43 5.11
CA LEU A 146 -1.10 11.59 5.96
C LEU A 146 -1.01 11.23 7.46
N VAL A 147 -1.91 10.37 7.97
CA VAL A 147 -1.88 9.95 9.38
C VAL A 147 -0.63 9.11 9.64
N GLU A 148 -0.37 8.16 8.76
CA GLU A 148 0.80 7.29 8.82
C GLU A 148 2.11 8.08 8.71
N LEU A 149 2.15 9.12 7.85
CA LEU A 149 3.29 10.00 7.71
C LEU A 149 3.62 10.74 9.03
N ARG A 150 2.58 11.23 9.73
CA ARG A 150 2.73 11.85 11.05
C ARG A 150 3.22 10.87 12.10
N GLU A 151 2.60 9.69 12.17
CA GLU A 151 2.95 8.65 13.15
C GLU A 151 4.38 8.12 12.95
N LEU A 152 4.79 7.86 11.71
CA LEU A 152 6.14 7.36 11.39
C LEU A 152 7.24 8.38 11.67
N THR A 153 6.94 9.65 11.53
CA THR A 153 7.95 10.73 11.69
C THR A 153 7.93 11.38 13.05
N GLY A 154 6.79 11.39 13.73
CA GLY A 154 6.53 12.18 14.93
C GLY A 154 6.43 13.69 14.65
N LEU A 155 6.35 14.08 13.37
CA LEU A 155 6.29 15.49 12.96
C LEU A 155 4.85 15.96 12.81
N SER A 156 4.60 17.23 13.16
CA SER A 156 3.37 17.90 12.77
C SER A 156 3.39 18.17 11.27
N VAL A 157 2.31 17.80 10.57
CA VAL A 157 2.16 18.00 9.12
C VAL A 157 0.84 18.71 8.87
N GLU A 158 0.89 20.03 8.83
CA GLU A 158 -0.27 20.91 8.72
C GLU A 158 -0.39 21.61 7.36
N ASN A 159 0.64 21.49 6.52
CA ASN A 159 0.70 22.08 5.19
C ASN A 159 1.60 21.27 4.25
N PHE A 160 1.56 21.62 2.96
CA PHE A 160 2.31 20.93 1.91
C PHE A 160 3.84 20.91 2.15
N ALA A 161 4.42 22.04 2.58
CA ALA A 161 5.86 22.11 2.82
C ALA A 161 6.28 21.14 3.95
N GLN A 162 5.50 21.07 5.02
CA GLN A 162 5.74 20.12 6.11
C GLN A 162 5.53 18.66 5.67
N ALA A 163 4.58 18.38 4.76
CA ALA A 163 4.42 17.05 4.16
C ALA A 163 5.66 16.65 3.36
N VAL A 164 6.23 17.55 2.58
CA VAL A 164 7.49 17.32 1.86
C VAL A 164 8.64 17.02 2.81
N GLU A 165 8.82 17.83 3.87
CA GLU A 165 9.89 17.62 4.86
C GLU A 165 9.71 16.30 5.64
N ALA A 166 8.48 15.95 6.04
CA ALA A 166 8.20 14.66 6.68
C ALA A 166 8.51 13.49 5.74
N THR A 167 8.20 13.62 4.45
CA THR A 167 8.53 12.61 3.44
C THR A 167 10.04 12.43 3.29
N LYS A 168 10.82 13.53 3.27
CA LYS A 168 12.30 13.49 3.29
C LYS A 168 12.85 12.81 4.54
N ALA A 169 12.24 13.10 5.70
CA ALA A 169 12.68 12.51 6.97
C ALA A 169 12.58 10.99 6.96
N ILE A 170 11.58 10.38 6.29
CA ILE A 170 11.49 8.93 6.16
C ILE A 170 12.65 8.37 5.32
N LEU A 171 13.05 9.04 4.21
CA LEU A 171 14.19 8.58 3.39
C LEU A 171 15.49 8.45 4.20
N THR A 172 15.66 9.24 5.24
CA THR A 172 16.87 9.14 6.09
C THR A 172 16.83 7.97 7.08
N LYS A 173 15.69 7.27 7.20
CA LYS A 173 15.46 6.21 8.18
C LYS A 173 15.53 4.78 7.61
N GLY A 174 15.83 4.62 6.33
CA GLY A 174 15.99 3.30 5.70
C GLY A 174 15.38 3.17 4.29
N PRO A 175 14.12 3.52 4.09
CA PRO A 175 13.48 3.37 2.79
C PRO A 175 14.19 4.19 1.69
N LYS A 176 14.35 3.58 0.52
CA LYS A 176 14.88 4.26 -0.68
C LYS A 176 13.79 4.97 -1.48
N ARG A 177 12.53 4.62 -1.23
CA ARG A 177 11.35 5.20 -1.86
C ARG A 177 10.25 5.43 -0.83
N VAL A 178 9.63 6.60 -0.88
CA VAL A 178 8.47 6.95 -0.05
C VAL A 178 7.35 7.42 -0.96
N LEU A 179 6.25 6.66 -0.98
CA LEU A 179 5.04 6.98 -1.73
C LEU A 179 3.97 7.52 -0.77
N VAL A 180 3.81 8.84 -0.67
CA VAL A 180 2.69 9.40 0.12
C VAL A 180 1.42 9.30 -0.70
N LYS A 181 0.53 8.40 -0.30
CA LYS A 181 -0.64 7.98 -1.06
C LYS A 181 -1.74 9.05 -1.16
N HIS A 182 -1.84 9.92 -0.19
CA HIS A 182 -2.83 11.00 -0.16
C HIS A 182 -2.43 12.08 0.84
N LEU A 183 -2.38 13.32 0.37
CA LEU A 183 -2.05 14.49 1.19
C LEU A 183 -3.27 15.08 1.92
N SER A 184 -4.49 14.69 1.55
CA SER A 184 -5.72 15.20 2.15
C SER A 184 -5.74 16.74 2.16
N LYS A 185 -6.10 17.32 3.32
CA LYS A 185 -6.23 18.77 3.50
C LYS A 185 -4.90 19.55 3.52
N VAL A 186 -3.77 18.86 3.54
CA VAL A 186 -2.43 19.50 3.54
C VAL A 186 -1.86 19.65 2.14
N GLY A 187 -2.55 19.19 1.10
CA GLY A 187 -2.22 19.42 -0.29
C GLY A 187 -2.26 20.90 -0.68
N GLN A 188 -1.82 21.21 -1.90
CA GLN A 188 -1.82 22.57 -2.43
C GLN A 188 -3.20 23.06 -2.86
N ASP A 189 -4.08 22.13 -3.25
CA ASP A 189 -5.44 22.43 -3.71
C ASP A 189 -6.45 21.47 -3.04
N PRO A 190 -7.39 21.97 -2.24
CA PRO A 190 -8.37 21.13 -1.52
C PRO A 190 -9.34 20.38 -2.45
N ASN A 191 -9.44 20.78 -3.72
CA ASN A 191 -10.28 20.11 -4.73
C ASN A 191 -9.51 19.04 -5.52
N GLN A 192 -8.24 18.82 -5.20
CA GLN A 192 -7.39 17.85 -5.86
C GLN A 192 -7.02 16.69 -4.93
N PHE A 193 -6.91 15.53 -5.51
CA PHE A 193 -6.25 14.40 -4.87
C PHE A 193 -4.76 14.50 -5.19
N GLU A 194 -3.94 14.60 -4.16
CA GLU A 194 -2.52 14.86 -4.32
C GLU A 194 -1.69 13.74 -3.69
N MET A 195 -0.62 13.34 -4.37
CA MET A 195 0.32 12.31 -3.93
C MET A 195 1.77 12.82 -4.09
N LEU A 196 2.68 12.28 -3.29
CA LEU A 196 4.12 12.50 -3.43
C LEU A 196 4.85 11.18 -3.66
N LEU A 197 5.88 11.22 -4.47
CA LEU A 197 6.89 10.18 -4.54
C LEU A 197 8.25 10.82 -4.23
N ALA A 198 8.93 10.33 -3.21
CA ALA A 198 10.30 10.72 -2.89
C ALA A 198 11.27 9.56 -3.08
N THR A 199 12.39 9.83 -3.72
CA THR A 199 13.52 8.92 -3.93
C THR A 199 14.82 9.68 -3.77
N GLU A 200 15.96 9.02 -3.89
CA GLU A 200 17.27 9.68 -3.93
C GLU A 200 17.38 10.67 -5.10
N ALA A 201 16.67 10.43 -6.21
CA ALA A 201 16.71 11.30 -7.40
C ALA A 201 15.87 12.59 -7.25
N GLY A 202 15.04 12.70 -6.23
CA GLY A 202 14.22 13.89 -5.96
C GLY A 202 12.82 13.55 -5.48
N ILE A 203 11.97 14.58 -5.45
CA ILE A 203 10.56 14.47 -5.05
C ILE A 203 9.67 14.90 -6.19
N TRP A 204 8.67 14.10 -6.49
CA TRP A 204 7.65 14.36 -7.49
C TRP A 204 6.30 14.50 -6.82
N HIS A 205 5.51 15.39 -7.36
CA HIS A 205 4.14 15.69 -6.94
C HIS A 205 3.20 15.48 -8.11
N ILE A 206 2.13 14.69 -7.91
CA ILE A 206 1.06 14.50 -8.88
C ILE A 206 -0.27 14.95 -8.30
N ARG A 207 -1.10 15.57 -9.13
CA ARG A 207 -2.45 16.04 -8.79
C ARG A 207 -3.44 15.52 -9.78
N ARG A 208 -4.61 15.16 -9.30
CA ARG A 208 -5.77 14.76 -10.10
C ARG A 208 -7.06 15.22 -9.42
N PRO A 209 -8.18 15.31 -10.11
CA PRO A 209 -9.45 15.67 -9.48
C PRO A 209 -9.79 14.76 -8.29
N LEU A 210 -10.32 15.35 -7.23
CA LEU A 210 -10.86 14.61 -6.09
C LEU A 210 -12.21 14.02 -6.49
N HIS A 211 -12.40 12.73 -6.24
CA HIS A 211 -13.70 12.09 -6.41
C HIS A 211 -14.52 12.24 -5.14
N GLU A 212 -15.75 12.72 -5.28
CA GLU A 212 -16.70 12.83 -4.17
C GLU A 212 -17.64 11.63 -4.18
N PHE A 213 -17.82 11.00 -3.03
CA PHE A 213 -18.73 9.86 -2.86
C PHE A 213 -19.86 10.20 -1.91
N VAL A 214 -21.06 9.74 -2.22
CA VAL A 214 -22.21 9.94 -1.36
C VAL A 214 -22.13 9.01 -0.14
N GLY A 215 -22.04 9.60 1.03
CA GLY A 215 -22.07 8.92 2.32
C GLY A 215 -20.74 8.40 2.83
N ARG A 216 -19.97 7.64 2.06
CA ARG A 216 -18.70 7.05 2.50
C ARG A 216 -17.71 6.90 1.35
N ASP A 217 -16.45 7.18 1.62
CA ASP A 217 -15.38 6.93 0.67
C ASP A 217 -15.08 5.42 0.56
N PRO A 218 -14.72 4.92 -0.63
CA PRO A 218 -14.38 3.53 -0.83
C PRO A 218 -13.16 3.12 -0.01
N VAL A 219 -13.19 1.88 0.50
CA VAL A 219 -12.05 1.26 1.21
C VAL A 219 -11.19 0.47 0.21
N GLY A 220 -9.90 0.26 0.54
CA GLY A 220 -8.98 -0.53 -0.29
C GLY A 220 -8.23 0.26 -1.36
N VAL A 221 -8.46 1.57 -1.47
CA VAL A 221 -7.73 2.44 -2.41
C VAL A 221 -6.23 2.47 -2.13
N GLY A 222 -5.85 2.46 -0.85
CA GLY A 222 -4.45 2.38 -0.42
C GLY A 222 -3.79 1.07 -0.85
N ASP A 223 -4.46 -0.06 -0.60
CA ASP A 223 -3.97 -1.39 -0.98
C ASP A 223 -3.83 -1.54 -2.49
N LEU A 224 -4.82 -1.05 -3.25
CA LEU A 224 -4.77 -0.97 -4.71
C LEU A 224 -3.58 -0.14 -5.18
N THR A 225 -3.35 1.03 -4.59
CA THR A 225 -2.24 1.94 -4.93
C THR A 225 -0.90 1.27 -4.69
N SER A 226 -0.72 0.65 -3.52
CA SER A 226 0.53 -0.04 -3.16
C SER A 226 0.81 -1.23 -4.07
N GLY A 227 -0.21 -2.06 -4.36
CA GLY A 227 -0.08 -3.19 -5.28
C GLY A 227 0.31 -2.75 -6.69
N LEU A 228 -0.37 -1.74 -7.25
CA LEU A 228 -0.08 -1.23 -8.59
C LEU A 228 1.31 -0.61 -8.70
N PHE A 229 1.73 0.16 -7.70
CA PHE A 229 3.05 0.78 -7.71
C PHE A 229 4.16 -0.28 -7.69
N LEU A 230 4.03 -1.28 -6.82
CA LEU A 230 4.98 -2.39 -6.75
C LEU A 230 5.04 -3.16 -8.08
N ALA A 231 3.89 -3.54 -8.65
CA ALA A 231 3.83 -4.29 -9.90
C ALA A 231 4.48 -3.53 -11.07
N ASN A 232 4.26 -2.22 -11.16
CA ASN A 232 4.88 -1.38 -12.18
C ASN A 232 6.41 -1.33 -12.04
N LEU A 233 6.94 -1.20 -10.82
CA LEU A 233 8.38 -1.24 -10.55
C LEU A 233 8.98 -2.61 -10.92
N LEU A 234 8.33 -3.71 -10.53
CA LEU A 234 8.80 -5.06 -10.84
C LEU A 234 8.81 -5.36 -12.34
N ASN A 235 7.93 -4.73 -13.10
CA ASN A 235 7.87 -4.79 -14.56
C ASN A 235 8.90 -3.88 -15.26
N GLY A 236 9.78 -3.23 -14.48
CA GLY A 236 10.90 -2.45 -15.02
C GLY A 236 10.58 -1.01 -15.37
N LYS A 237 9.41 -0.48 -15.02
CA LYS A 237 9.14 0.96 -15.14
C LYS A 237 10.06 1.75 -14.20
N SER A 238 10.48 2.93 -14.62
CA SER A 238 11.14 3.88 -13.75
C SER A 238 10.21 4.30 -12.61
N ASP A 239 10.79 4.88 -11.55
CA ASP A 239 10.02 5.38 -10.40
C ASP A 239 8.92 6.36 -10.82
N LEU A 240 9.23 7.25 -11.75
CA LEU A 240 8.28 8.24 -12.27
C LEU A 240 7.17 7.58 -13.09
N GLU A 241 7.51 6.71 -14.05
CA GLU A 241 6.51 5.99 -14.85
C GLU A 241 5.60 5.11 -13.99
N ALA A 242 6.15 4.44 -12.99
CA ALA A 242 5.37 3.64 -12.03
C ALA A 242 4.42 4.53 -11.22
N PHE A 243 4.88 5.70 -10.79
CA PHE A 243 4.08 6.66 -10.04
C PHE A 243 2.93 7.22 -10.86
N GLU A 244 3.20 7.70 -12.07
CA GLU A 244 2.18 8.24 -12.98
C GLU A 244 1.16 7.18 -13.39
N HIS A 245 1.62 5.99 -13.80
CA HIS A 245 0.72 4.89 -14.14
C HIS A 245 -0.20 4.53 -12.97
N THR A 246 0.35 4.41 -11.78
CA THR A 246 -0.42 4.07 -10.57
C THR A 246 -1.45 5.13 -10.26
N ALA A 247 -1.08 6.40 -10.25
CA ALA A 247 -2.01 7.50 -9.97
C ALA A 247 -3.15 7.55 -10.99
N ASN A 248 -2.84 7.33 -12.27
CA ASN A 248 -3.82 7.34 -13.36
C ASN A 248 -4.76 6.12 -13.30
N ALA A 249 -4.23 4.91 -13.08
CA ALA A 249 -5.04 3.70 -12.95
C ALA A 249 -6.00 3.77 -11.75
N VAL A 250 -5.50 4.23 -10.59
CA VAL A 250 -6.33 4.44 -9.41
C VAL A 250 -7.41 5.49 -9.67
N ASN A 251 -7.07 6.60 -10.37
CA ASN A 251 -8.07 7.59 -10.77
C ASN A 251 -9.20 6.97 -11.59
N ASP A 252 -8.87 6.13 -12.56
CA ASP A 252 -9.86 5.50 -13.43
C ASP A 252 -10.74 4.50 -12.66
N VAL A 253 -10.16 3.71 -11.73
CA VAL A 253 -10.93 2.84 -10.83
C VAL A 253 -11.90 3.67 -9.97
N MET A 254 -11.43 4.80 -9.42
CA MET A 254 -12.27 5.70 -8.60
C MET A 254 -13.40 6.32 -9.43
N SER A 255 -13.13 6.72 -10.68
CA SER A 255 -14.15 7.22 -11.62
C SER A 255 -15.25 6.19 -11.89
N VAL A 256 -14.87 4.94 -12.19
CA VAL A 256 -15.83 3.85 -12.39
C VAL A 256 -16.61 3.55 -11.12
N THR A 257 -15.96 3.61 -9.96
CA THR A 257 -16.60 3.39 -8.66
C THR A 257 -17.64 4.50 -8.39
N GLN A 258 -17.28 5.76 -8.57
CA GLN A 258 -18.18 6.90 -8.41
C GLN A 258 -19.38 6.80 -9.33
N GLN A 259 -19.17 6.53 -10.62
CA GLN A 259 -20.24 6.37 -11.61
C GLN A 259 -21.20 5.21 -11.31
N SER A 260 -20.71 4.16 -10.66
CA SER A 260 -21.54 3.03 -10.27
C SER A 260 -22.49 3.32 -9.11
N GLY A 261 -22.23 4.37 -8.33
CA GLY A 261 -22.95 4.69 -7.09
C GLY A 261 -22.78 3.66 -5.97
N LYS A 262 -21.84 2.71 -6.12
CA LYS A 262 -21.58 1.65 -5.13
C LYS A 262 -20.50 2.10 -4.13
N TYR A 263 -20.59 1.58 -2.93
CA TYR A 263 -19.60 1.82 -1.88
C TYR A 263 -18.28 1.07 -2.14
N GLU A 264 -18.37 -0.15 -2.64
CA GLU A 264 -17.18 -0.98 -2.91
C GLU A 264 -16.49 -0.58 -4.21
N LEU A 265 -15.16 -0.61 -4.20
CA LEU A 265 -14.34 -0.38 -5.39
C LEU A 265 -14.80 -1.26 -6.56
N GLN A 266 -14.88 -0.69 -7.74
CA GLN A 266 -15.30 -1.40 -8.96
C GLN A 266 -14.08 -1.90 -9.77
N ILE A 267 -13.13 -2.56 -9.11
CA ILE A 267 -11.85 -3.03 -9.67
C ILE A 267 -12.07 -3.90 -10.91
N ILE A 268 -13.02 -4.86 -10.85
CA ILE A 268 -13.30 -5.77 -11.97
C ILE A 268 -13.90 -5.02 -13.15
N ALA A 269 -14.81 -4.07 -12.89
CA ALA A 269 -15.40 -3.25 -13.95
C ALA A 269 -14.39 -2.32 -14.63
N ALA A 270 -13.40 -1.85 -13.85
CA ALA A 270 -12.34 -0.97 -14.32
C ALA A 270 -11.08 -1.70 -14.83
N ARG A 271 -11.09 -3.03 -14.92
CA ARG A 271 -9.88 -3.83 -15.18
C ARG A 271 -9.06 -3.40 -16.40
N GLU A 272 -9.72 -2.95 -17.46
CA GLU A 272 -9.03 -2.47 -18.68
C GLU A 272 -8.19 -1.22 -18.41
N TRP A 273 -8.70 -0.34 -17.53
CA TRP A 273 -8.04 0.91 -17.16
C TRP A 273 -6.96 0.74 -16.10
N ILE A 274 -6.89 -0.42 -15.45
CA ILE A 274 -5.78 -0.78 -14.57
C ILE A 274 -4.51 -1.03 -15.38
N ALA A 275 -4.62 -1.77 -16.48
CA ALA A 275 -3.49 -2.07 -17.35
C ALA A 275 -3.15 -0.89 -18.28
N ASN A 276 -4.18 -0.20 -18.80
CA ASN A 276 -4.04 0.89 -19.76
C ASN A 276 -4.90 2.08 -19.31
N PRO A 277 -4.41 2.92 -18.40
CA PRO A 277 -5.17 4.05 -17.87
C PRO A 277 -5.63 5.01 -18.97
N LYS A 278 -6.88 5.47 -18.87
CA LYS A 278 -7.41 6.56 -19.71
C LYS A 278 -6.88 7.92 -19.26
N SER A 279 -6.73 8.09 -17.96
CA SER A 279 -6.20 9.30 -17.36
C SER A 279 -4.74 9.51 -17.75
N GLN A 280 -4.33 10.77 -17.90
CA GLN A 280 -2.99 11.18 -18.31
C GLN A 280 -2.49 12.34 -17.45
N TYR A 281 -2.57 12.18 -16.13
CA TYR A 281 -1.96 13.12 -15.20
C TYR A 281 -0.47 12.85 -15.10
N HIS A 282 0.32 13.93 -15.06
CA HIS A 282 1.77 13.87 -14.99
C HIS A 282 2.28 14.45 -13.69
N ALA A 283 3.33 13.85 -13.18
CA ALA A 283 4.00 14.32 -11.98
C ALA A 283 5.00 15.42 -12.32
N VAL A 284 5.10 16.39 -11.41
CA VAL A 284 6.07 17.50 -11.50
C VAL A 284 7.14 17.28 -10.44
N LYS A 285 8.40 17.41 -10.83
CA LYS A 285 9.52 17.42 -9.88
C LYS A 285 9.51 18.71 -9.09
N ILE A 286 9.55 18.61 -7.75
CA ILE A 286 9.46 19.76 -6.84
C ILE A 286 10.72 19.97 -6.00
N SER A 287 11.60 18.98 -5.95
CA SER A 287 12.93 19.11 -5.34
C SER A 287 13.88 17.97 -5.77
#